data_8571c895f170714cf9a0390714007c45
#
_entry.id   8571c895f170714cf9a0390714007c45
#
_cell.length_a   1.000
_cell.length_b   1.000
_cell.length_c   1.000
_cell.angle_alpha   90.00
_cell.angle_beta   90.00
_cell.angle_gamma   90.00
#
_symmetry.space_group_name_H-M   'P 1'
#
loop_
_entity.id
_entity.type
_entity.pdbx_description
1 polymer ?
#
loop_
_entity_poly.entity_id
_entity_poly.type
_entity_poly.pdbx_seq_one_letter_code
_entity_poly.pdbx_strand_id
1 'polypeptide(L)'
;MKKLLLIHGWDYDNYYGRIDKQAWHNRRKFINELKKHYTVKSPDLPGFGLQKEPNIKTYTIDDFADYIHDYIVKNDYYPDYILGYSFGGAIAVTYLKKYGNVKLILVSPALIRNHYNSKNFIKTPKVLSPIRNCIRNFYLIHKIKVPEMVYGTKFLRNTYQSIVRMELVDTLKTFDVKDYIIIYGENDNMVHPDKMLTMVDSNIKNRIRFVAGGGNDIANTHTKELVNIINDFIK
;
A
#
# COMPACT_ATOMS: atom_id res chain seq x y z
N MET A 1 0.39 11.67 23.84
CA MET A 1 0.08 10.46 23.03
C MET A 1 1.05 10.42 21.86
N LYS A 2 1.58 9.24 21.49
CA LYS A 2 2.43 9.08 20.31
C LYS A 2 1.65 9.40 19.05
N LYS A 3 2.33 9.96 18.05
CA LYS A 3 1.76 10.37 16.77
C LYS A 3 1.91 9.26 15.74
N LEU A 4 0.83 8.87 15.10
CA LEU A 4 0.77 7.80 14.11
C LEU A 4 0.20 8.33 12.79
N LEU A 5 1.00 8.28 11.73
CA LEU A 5 0.57 8.62 10.38
C LEU A 5 0.18 7.33 9.63
N LEU A 6 -1.02 7.30 9.04
CA LEU A 6 -1.50 6.15 8.25
C LEU A 6 -1.40 6.45 6.76
N ILE A 7 -0.78 5.54 5.99
CA ILE A 7 -0.73 5.57 4.53
C ILE A 7 -1.54 4.39 4.00
N HIS A 8 -2.61 4.69 3.23
CA HIS A 8 -3.54 3.68 2.72
C HIS A 8 -2.97 2.86 1.57
N GLY A 9 -3.62 1.74 1.29
CA GLY A 9 -3.31 0.87 0.16
C GLY A 9 -3.83 1.41 -1.18
N TRP A 10 -3.47 0.70 -2.26
CA TRP A 10 -4.05 0.91 -3.57
C TRP A 10 -5.46 0.30 -3.59
N ASP A 11 -6.48 1.15 -3.71
CA ASP A 11 -7.87 0.73 -3.70
C ASP A 11 -8.64 1.47 -4.81
N TYR A 12 -9.09 0.74 -5.82
CA TYR A 12 -9.77 1.34 -6.96
C TYR A 12 -11.16 1.89 -6.62
N ASP A 13 -11.78 1.43 -5.53
CA ASP A 13 -13.05 1.99 -5.04
C ASP A 13 -12.89 3.39 -4.46
N ASN A 14 -11.66 3.76 -4.10
CA ASN A 14 -11.31 5.07 -3.57
C ASN A 14 -10.67 6.00 -4.62
N TYR A 15 -10.72 5.69 -5.91
CA TYR A 15 -10.18 6.58 -6.94
C TYR A 15 -10.90 7.92 -6.94
N TYR A 16 -10.12 9.00 -7.06
CA TYR A 16 -10.66 10.35 -7.17
C TYR A 16 -11.75 10.47 -8.24
N GLY A 17 -12.88 11.11 -7.89
CA GLY A 17 -14.04 11.30 -8.77
C GLY A 17 -14.93 10.07 -8.96
N ARG A 18 -14.61 8.91 -8.36
CA ARG A 18 -15.48 7.72 -8.37
C ARG A 18 -16.37 7.66 -7.14
N ILE A 19 -15.82 7.97 -5.98
CA ILE A 19 -16.54 8.09 -4.72
C ILE A 19 -16.10 9.36 -3.99
N ASP A 20 -17.06 10.02 -3.35
CA ASP A 20 -16.80 11.23 -2.56
C ASP A 20 -16.54 10.85 -1.08
N LYS A 21 -15.49 10.08 -0.85
CA LYS A 21 -15.11 9.58 0.48
C LYS A 21 -13.60 9.50 0.60
N GLN A 22 -13.11 9.66 1.82
CA GLN A 22 -11.70 9.42 2.16
C GLN A 22 -11.30 7.97 1.86
N ALA A 23 -10.05 7.75 1.48
CA ALA A 23 -9.52 6.43 1.15
C ALA A 23 -9.64 5.39 2.28
N TRP A 24 -9.69 5.83 3.52
CA TRP A 24 -9.89 4.97 4.69
C TRP A 24 -11.36 4.78 5.10
N HIS A 25 -12.34 5.23 4.30
CA HIS A 25 -13.75 5.25 4.72
C HIS A 25 -14.31 3.88 5.09
N ASN A 26 -13.88 2.83 4.44
CA ASN A 26 -14.29 1.45 4.71
C ASN A 26 -13.52 0.79 5.86
N ARG A 27 -12.50 1.46 6.43
CA ARG A 27 -11.70 0.98 7.59
C ARG A 27 -11.82 1.89 8.82
N ARG A 28 -12.93 2.61 8.95
CA ARG A 28 -13.18 3.54 10.07
C ARG A 28 -13.09 2.87 11.44
N LYS A 29 -13.54 1.62 11.56
CA LYS A 29 -13.48 0.87 12.82
C LYS A 29 -12.03 0.73 13.28
N PHE A 30 -11.12 0.34 12.40
CA PHE A 30 -9.69 0.22 12.69
C PHE A 30 -9.08 1.56 13.11
N ILE A 31 -9.36 2.64 12.35
CA ILE A 31 -8.87 3.98 12.69
C ILE A 31 -9.40 4.43 14.06
N ASN A 32 -10.67 4.19 14.36
CA ASN A 32 -11.26 4.57 15.63
C ASN A 32 -10.65 3.82 16.81
N GLU A 33 -10.29 2.54 16.64
CA GLU A 33 -9.56 1.79 17.65
C GLU A 33 -8.16 2.38 17.88
N LEU A 34 -7.41 2.69 16.81
CA LEU A 34 -6.09 3.34 16.94
C LEU A 34 -6.18 4.71 17.63
N LYS A 35 -7.21 5.51 17.35
CA LYS A 35 -7.41 6.83 17.97
C LYS A 35 -7.65 6.79 19.48
N LYS A 36 -7.97 5.63 20.04
CA LYS A 36 -8.08 5.46 21.51
C LYS A 36 -6.69 5.52 22.18
N HIS A 37 -5.62 5.22 21.43
CA HIS A 37 -4.26 5.05 21.95
C HIS A 37 -3.28 6.08 21.38
N TYR A 38 -3.55 6.64 20.19
CA TYR A 38 -2.62 7.47 19.41
C TYR A 38 -3.28 8.73 18.89
N THR A 39 -2.46 9.77 18.65
CA THR A 39 -2.86 10.88 17.79
C THR A 39 -2.69 10.42 16.34
N VAL A 40 -3.79 10.30 15.58
CA VAL A 40 -3.80 9.68 14.25
C VAL A 40 -4.10 10.71 13.17
N LYS A 41 -3.27 10.77 12.12
CA LYS A 41 -3.57 11.42 10.85
C LYS A 41 -3.51 10.38 9.72
N SER A 42 -4.39 10.54 8.72
CA SER A 42 -4.54 9.60 7.61
C SER A 42 -4.86 10.36 6.31
N PRO A 43 -3.86 11.01 5.68
CA PRO A 43 -4.07 11.74 4.44
C PRO A 43 -4.46 10.78 3.31
N ASP A 44 -5.28 11.28 2.37
CA ASP A 44 -5.50 10.62 1.10
C ASP A 44 -4.30 10.89 0.18
N LEU A 45 -3.86 9.87 -0.55
CA LEU A 45 -2.79 9.98 -1.54
C LEU A 45 -3.31 10.65 -2.82
N PRO A 46 -2.44 11.32 -3.61
CA PRO A 46 -2.81 11.92 -4.89
C PRO A 46 -3.48 10.92 -5.84
N GLY A 47 -4.69 11.26 -6.29
CA GLY A 47 -5.52 10.41 -7.15
C GLY A 47 -6.44 9.45 -6.42
N PHE A 48 -6.44 9.44 -5.08
CA PHE A 48 -7.30 8.60 -4.25
C PHE A 48 -8.17 9.43 -3.32
N GLY A 49 -9.31 8.86 -2.93
CA GLY A 49 -10.22 9.47 -1.97
C GLY A 49 -10.64 10.89 -2.39
N LEU A 50 -10.47 11.85 -1.51
CA LEU A 50 -10.76 13.27 -1.75
C LEU A 50 -9.58 14.04 -2.34
N GLN A 51 -8.39 13.41 -2.44
CA GLN A 51 -7.21 14.09 -2.96
C GLN A 51 -7.17 14.05 -4.49
N LYS A 52 -7.13 15.24 -5.10
CA LYS A 52 -7.06 15.38 -6.56
C LYS A 52 -5.78 14.76 -7.14
N GLU A 53 -5.89 14.32 -8.39
CA GLU A 53 -4.73 13.97 -9.19
C GLU A 53 -3.85 15.22 -9.44
N PRO A 54 -2.53 15.06 -9.38
CA PRO A 54 -1.63 16.14 -9.76
C PRO A 54 -1.64 16.34 -11.27
N ASN A 55 -1.31 17.55 -11.72
CA ASN A 55 -1.24 17.87 -13.15
C ASN A 55 0.06 17.35 -13.79
N ILE A 56 0.34 16.06 -13.60
CA ILE A 56 1.46 15.34 -14.23
C ILE A 56 1.00 13.98 -14.75
N LYS A 57 1.81 13.36 -15.60
CA LYS A 57 1.40 12.11 -16.29
C LYS A 57 1.39 10.88 -15.40
N THR A 58 2.28 10.84 -14.39
CA THR A 58 2.51 9.67 -13.54
C THR A 58 3.24 10.07 -12.27
N TYR A 59 3.04 9.30 -11.21
CA TYR A 59 3.87 9.31 -10.01
C TYR A 59 4.74 8.07 -9.95
N THR A 60 5.94 8.23 -9.41
CA THR A 60 6.79 7.17 -8.91
C THR A 60 6.50 6.92 -7.43
N ILE A 61 7.09 5.88 -6.86
CA ILE A 61 6.99 5.65 -5.42
C ILE A 61 7.68 6.78 -4.63
N ASP A 62 8.75 7.35 -5.18
CA ASP A 62 9.45 8.49 -4.58
C ASP A 62 8.57 9.74 -4.53
N ASP A 63 7.79 10.01 -5.58
CA ASP A 63 6.85 11.14 -5.59
C ASP A 63 5.77 11.00 -4.49
N PHE A 64 5.30 9.77 -4.23
CA PHE A 64 4.40 9.52 -3.11
C PHE A 64 5.08 9.71 -1.74
N ALA A 65 6.34 9.29 -1.59
CA ALA A 65 7.09 9.53 -0.37
C ALA A 65 7.32 11.02 -0.14
N ASP A 66 7.62 11.79 -1.20
CA ASP A 66 7.75 13.25 -1.16
C ASP A 66 6.43 13.93 -0.76
N TYR A 67 5.30 13.48 -1.35
CA TYR A 67 3.98 13.96 -0.95
C TYR A 67 3.70 13.76 0.54
N ILE A 68 4.07 12.60 1.10
CA ILE A 68 3.92 12.33 2.53
C ILE A 68 4.84 13.25 3.35
N HIS A 69 6.07 13.49 2.90
CA HIS A 69 6.98 14.41 3.55
C HIS A 69 6.44 15.84 3.57
N ASP A 70 5.98 16.34 2.43
CA ASP A 70 5.37 17.66 2.30
C ASP A 70 4.12 17.81 3.18
N TYR A 71 3.30 16.74 3.26
CA TYR A 71 2.15 16.71 4.16
C TYR A 71 2.57 16.84 5.63
N ILE A 72 3.61 16.13 6.06
CA ILE A 72 4.16 16.18 7.42
C ILE A 72 4.63 17.58 7.74
N VAL A 73 5.46 18.17 6.88
CA VAL A 73 6.02 19.52 7.05
C VAL A 73 4.93 20.58 7.06
N LYS A 74 4.05 20.58 6.07
CA LYS A 74 2.96 21.56 5.94
C LYS A 74 2.00 21.57 7.13
N ASN A 75 1.79 20.41 7.76
CA ASN A 75 0.86 20.29 8.89
C ASN A 75 1.56 20.32 10.26
N ASP A 76 2.87 20.56 10.31
CA ASP A 76 3.69 20.46 11.51
C ASP A 76 3.40 19.17 12.31
N TYR A 77 3.30 18.07 11.58
CA TYR A 77 2.91 16.78 12.14
C TYR A 77 4.01 15.74 11.93
N TYR A 78 5.02 15.77 12.76
CA TYR A 78 6.12 14.81 12.76
C TYR A 78 5.70 13.54 13.51
N PRO A 79 5.45 12.42 12.80
CA PRO A 79 4.97 11.20 13.42
C PRO A 79 6.12 10.44 14.10
N ASP A 80 5.81 9.77 15.23
CA ASP A 80 6.71 8.78 15.85
C ASP A 80 6.73 7.49 15.02
N TYR A 81 5.58 7.16 14.39
CA TYR A 81 5.38 5.95 13.59
C TYR A 81 4.61 6.25 12.32
N ILE A 82 5.00 5.58 11.22
CA ILE A 82 4.20 5.52 9.99
C ILE A 82 3.64 4.10 9.85
N LEU A 83 2.32 3.97 9.76
CA LEU A 83 1.66 2.73 9.39
C LEU A 83 1.36 2.74 7.90
N GLY A 84 2.01 1.86 7.15
CA GLY A 84 1.76 1.67 5.73
C GLY A 84 0.95 0.40 5.46
N TYR A 85 -0.21 0.54 4.82
CA TYR A 85 -1.09 -0.57 4.47
C TYR A 85 -0.93 -0.94 2.99
N SER A 86 -0.59 -2.19 2.68
CA SER A 86 -0.43 -2.67 1.31
C SER A 86 0.52 -1.78 0.48
N PHE A 87 0.04 -1.08 -0.54
CA PHE A 87 0.81 -0.08 -1.29
C PHE A 87 1.40 1.01 -0.40
N GLY A 88 0.65 1.46 0.61
CA GLY A 88 1.15 2.41 1.61
C GLY A 88 2.38 1.89 2.37
N GLY A 89 2.54 0.57 2.49
CA GLY A 89 3.75 -0.05 3.04
C GLY A 89 4.99 0.19 2.16
N ALA A 90 4.84 0.11 0.84
CA ALA A 90 5.91 0.44 -0.10
C ALA A 90 6.32 1.92 -0.01
N ILE A 91 5.33 2.81 0.12
CA ILE A 91 5.58 4.25 0.32
C ILE A 91 6.30 4.49 1.65
N ALA A 92 5.89 3.84 2.74
CA ALA A 92 6.50 3.97 4.05
C ALA A 92 7.97 3.54 4.06
N VAL A 93 8.30 2.42 3.40
CA VAL A 93 9.69 1.93 3.23
C VAL A 93 10.52 2.95 2.43
N THR A 94 9.96 3.48 1.35
CA THR A 94 10.63 4.52 0.54
C THR A 94 10.82 5.82 1.33
N TYR A 95 9.83 6.20 2.13
CA TYR A 95 9.91 7.37 3.01
C TYR A 95 11.06 7.22 4.03
N LEU A 96 11.13 6.08 4.73
CA LEU A 96 12.20 5.84 5.71
C LEU A 96 13.58 5.89 5.06
N LYS A 97 13.74 5.29 3.87
CA LYS A 97 14.99 5.35 3.10
C LYS A 97 15.42 6.78 2.79
N LYS A 98 14.46 7.64 2.46
CA LYS A 98 14.72 8.99 1.95
C LYS A 98 14.87 10.04 3.04
N TYR A 99 14.07 9.95 4.09
CA TYR A 99 13.93 10.96 5.12
C TYR A 99 14.36 10.51 6.52
N GLY A 100 14.43 9.21 6.78
CA GLY A 100 14.82 8.66 8.08
C GLY A 100 13.86 8.99 9.23
N ASN A 101 14.35 8.82 10.46
CA ASN A 101 13.78 9.32 11.72
C ASN A 101 12.31 8.95 12.04
N VAL A 102 11.85 7.78 11.59
CA VAL A 102 10.50 7.27 11.90
C VAL A 102 10.53 5.74 12.00
N LYS A 103 9.69 5.16 12.84
CA LYS A 103 9.50 3.70 12.89
C LYS A 103 8.32 3.28 12.02
N LEU A 104 8.40 2.07 11.44
CA LEU A 104 7.40 1.59 10.51
C LEU A 104 6.55 0.46 11.09
N ILE A 105 5.25 0.54 10.80
CA ILE A 105 4.28 -0.54 10.99
C ILE A 105 3.75 -0.90 9.60
N LEU A 106 4.17 -2.05 9.09
CA LEU A 106 3.90 -2.47 7.73
C LEU A 106 2.81 -3.54 7.75
N VAL A 107 1.59 -3.18 7.34
CA VAL A 107 0.43 -4.08 7.33
C VAL A 107 0.17 -4.58 5.92
N SER A 108 0.30 -5.88 5.70
CA SER A 108 0.19 -6.52 4.38
C SER A 108 0.95 -5.76 3.29
N PRO A 109 2.24 -5.36 3.51
CA PRO A 109 2.92 -4.43 2.64
C PRO A 109 3.24 -5.02 1.26
N ALA A 110 3.03 -4.24 0.20
CA ALA A 110 3.35 -4.59 -1.18
C ALA A 110 4.83 -4.30 -1.49
N LEU A 111 5.75 -5.11 -0.96
CA LEU A 111 7.20 -4.94 -1.11
C LEU A 111 7.80 -5.80 -2.21
N ILE A 112 7.11 -6.85 -2.62
CA ILE A 112 7.57 -7.84 -3.59
C ILE A 112 6.92 -7.59 -4.92
N ARG A 113 7.74 -7.59 -5.96
CA ARG A 113 7.29 -7.44 -7.33
C ARG A 113 6.33 -8.55 -7.77
N ASN A 114 5.16 -8.16 -8.26
CA ASN A 114 4.30 -9.06 -9.01
C ASN A 114 4.80 -9.18 -10.45
N HIS A 115 5.30 -10.35 -10.83
CA HIS A 115 5.74 -10.65 -12.19
C HIS A 115 4.52 -10.79 -13.13
N TYR A 116 3.88 -9.67 -13.44
CA TYR A 116 2.95 -9.62 -14.55
C TYR A 116 3.71 -9.54 -15.87
N ASN A 117 3.73 -10.63 -16.61
CA ASN A 117 4.42 -10.70 -17.89
C ASN A 117 3.53 -10.11 -19.00
N SER A 118 3.63 -8.79 -19.23
CA SER A 118 2.87 -8.08 -20.28
C SER A 118 3.30 -8.42 -21.72
N LYS A 119 4.32 -9.30 -21.89
CA LYS A 119 4.90 -9.58 -23.21
C LYS A 119 4.01 -10.40 -24.16
N ASN A 120 2.91 -10.97 -23.67
CA ASN A 120 2.06 -11.88 -24.46
C ASN A 120 0.79 -11.23 -25.03
N PHE A 121 0.71 -9.91 -25.16
CA PHE A 121 -0.40 -9.30 -25.89
C PHE A 121 -0.16 -9.44 -27.41
N ILE A 122 -0.92 -10.31 -28.03
CA ILE A 122 -0.95 -10.52 -29.49
C ILE A 122 -1.21 -9.18 -30.17
N LYS A 123 -0.33 -8.78 -31.11
CA LYS A 123 -0.56 -7.63 -31.98
C LYS A 123 -1.72 -7.94 -32.93
N THR A 124 -2.90 -7.45 -32.62
CA THR A 124 -4.11 -7.63 -33.46
C THR A 124 -4.37 -6.39 -34.30
N PRO A 125 -4.98 -6.54 -35.50
CA PRO A 125 -5.35 -5.44 -36.36
C PRO A 125 -6.23 -4.41 -35.66
N LYS A 126 -6.10 -3.11 -36.00
CA LYS A 126 -6.84 -1.99 -35.37
C LYS A 126 -8.37 -2.14 -35.45
N VAL A 127 -8.87 -2.78 -36.53
CA VAL A 127 -10.31 -3.02 -36.79
C VAL A 127 -10.95 -3.88 -35.69
N LEU A 128 -10.21 -4.79 -35.06
CA LEU A 128 -10.69 -5.66 -33.98
C LEU A 128 -10.49 -5.05 -32.57
N SER A 129 -10.15 -3.78 -32.50
CA SER A 129 -9.81 -3.10 -31.23
C SER A 129 -10.93 -3.13 -30.17
N PRO A 130 -12.24 -2.98 -30.48
CA PRO A 130 -13.29 -3.04 -29.46
C PRO A 130 -13.40 -4.43 -28.81
N ILE A 131 -13.42 -5.50 -29.64
CA ILE A 131 -13.51 -6.89 -29.18
C ILE A 131 -12.26 -7.25 -28.38
N ARG A 132 -11.09 -6.89 -28.91
CA ARG A 132 -9.81 -7.07 -28.21
C ARG A 132 -9.80 -6.37 -26.85
N ASN A 133 -10.30 -5.13 -26.78
CA ASN A 133 -10.36 -4.39 -25.52
C ASN A 133 -11.29 -5.03 -24.51
N CYS A 134 -12.44 -5.57 -24.95
CA CYS A 134 -13.37 -6.30 -24.11
C CYS A 134 -12.71 -7.58 -23.53
N ILE A 135 -12.09 -8.39 -24.38
CA ILE A 135 -11.37 -9.62 -23.97
C ILE A 135 -10.21 -9.27 -23.04
N ARG A 136 -9.41 -8.24 -23.39
CA ARG A 136 -8.32 -7.76 -22.55
C ARG A 136 -8.82 -7.33 -21.17
N ASN A 137 -9.88 -6.52 -21.13
CA ASN A 137 -10.42 -6.00 -19.87
C ASN A 137 -10.97 -7.13 -19.01
N PHE A 138 -11.70 -8.08 -19.61
CA PHE A 138 -12.15 -9.29 -18.92
C PHE A 138 -10.97 -10.08 -18.33
N TYR A 139 -9.93 -10.32 -19.13
CA TYR A 139 -8.72 -11.01 -18.69
C TYR A 139 -7.99 -10.27 -17.56
N LEU A 140 -7.84 -8.93 -17.67
CA LEU A 140 -7.21 -8.10 -16.64
C LEU A 140 -7.98 -8.14 -15.31
N ILE A 141 -9.32 -8.12 -15.37
CA ILE A 141 -10.15 -8.12 -14.17
C ILE A 141 -10.19 -9.51 -13.52
N HIS A 142 -10.48 -10.56 -14.29
CA HIS A 142 -10.82 -11.86 -13.73
C HIS A 142 -9.65 -12.84 -13.61
N LYS A 143 -8.65 -12.73 -14.49
CA LYS A 143 -7.48 -13.64 -14.48
C LYS A 143 -6.28 -12.99 -13.82
N ILE A 144 -5.97 -11.75 -14.18
CA ILE A 144 -4.79 -11.04 -13.67
C ILE A 144 -5.09 -10.28 -12.39
N LYS A 145 -6.37 -9.97 -12.12
CA LYS A 145 -6.83 -9.22 -10.95
C LYS A 145 -6.18 -7.83 -10.81
N VAL A 146 -6.10 -7.10 -11.92
CA VAL A 146 -5.60 -5.72 -11.99
C VAL A 146 -6.68 -4.78 -12.54
N PRO A 147 -7.78 -4.58 -11.82
CA PRO A 147 -8.89 -3.72 -12.26
C PRO A 147 -8.44 -2.27 -12.47
N GLU A 148 -7.36 -1.84 -11.82
CA GLU A 148 -6.73 -0.53 -11.95
C GLU A 148 -6.42 -0.18 -13.40
N MET A 149 -6.00 -1.16 -14.18
CA MET A 149 -5.68 -0.98 -15.61
C MET A 149 -6.92 -0.75 -16.48
N VAL A 150 -8.10 -1.06 -15.97
CA VAL A 150 -9.38 -0.91 -16.68
C VAL A 150 -10.14 0.32 -16.20
N TYR A 151 -10.30 0.46 -14.88
CA TYR A 151 -11.14 1.48 -14.27
C TYR A 151 -10.39 2.73 -13.82
N GLY A 152 -9.08 2.65 -13.63
CA GLY A 152 -8.26 3.79 -13.23
C GLY A 152 -8.25 4.89 -14.29
N THR A 153 -8.02 6.12 -13.87
CA THR A 153 -7.75 7.25 -14.75
C THR A 153 -6.45 7.06 -15.53
N LYS A 154 -6.16 7.93 -16.47
CA LYS A 154 -4.88 7.87 -17.21
C LYS A 154 -3.68 8.02 -16.26
N PHE A 155 -3.78 8.94 -15.30
CA PHE A 155 -2.75 9.14 -14.28
C PHE A 155 -2.54 7.87 -13.44
N LEU A 156 -3.60 7.31 -12.86
CA LEU A 156 -3.52 6.12 -12.02
C LEU A 156 -3.00 4.89 -12.77
N ARG A 157 -3.43 4.69 -14.04
CA ARG A 157 -2.90 3.58 -14.86
C ARG A 157 -1.40 3.70 -15.14
N ASN A 158 -0.93 4.91 -15.48
CA ASN A 158 0.49 5.16 -15.71
C ASN A 158 1.29 4.96 -14.42
N THR A 159 0.79 5.51 -13.31
CA THR A 159 1.37 5.38 -11.98
C THR A 159 1.46 3.92 -11.55
N TYR A 160 0.38 3.13 -11.70
CA TYR A 160 0.41 1.70 -11.43
C TYR A 160 1.50 0.96 -12.22
N GLN A 161 1.63 1.28 -13.52
CA GLN A 161 2.67 0.67 -14.37
C GLN A 161 4.10 1.03 -13.93
N SER A 162 4.31 2.21 -13.36
CA SER A 162 5.62 2.64 -12.86
C SER A 162 6.03 1.91 -11.58
N ILE A 163 5.04 1.62 -10.69
CA ILE A 163 5.30 1.08 -9.35
C ILE A 163 5.20 -0.45 -9.27
N VAL A 164 4.32 -1.09 -10.08
CA VAL A 164 4.05 -2.54 -9.97
C VAL A 164 5.29 -3.42 -10.18
N ARG A 165 6.35 -2.87 -10.76
CA ARG A 165 7.62 -3.56 -11.03
C ARG A 165 8.67 -3.34 -9.96
N MET A 166 8.38 -2.59 -8.91
CA MET A 166 9.35 -2.29 -7.87
C MET A 166 9.54 -3.47 -6.92
N GLU A 167 10.77 -3.65 -6.49
CA GLU A 167 11.17 -4.59 -5.46
C GLU A 167 11.83 -3.79 -4.33
N LEU A 168 11.28 -3.87 -3.12
CA LEU A 168 11.73 -3.08 -1.98
C LEU A 168 12.28 -3.93 -0.82
N VAL A 169 12.35 -5.24 -0.98
CA VAL A 169 12.87 -6.14 0.05
C VAL A 169 14.33 -5.83 0.37
N ASP A 170 15.16 -5.56 -0.65
CA ASP A 170 16.56 -5.20 -0.42
C ASP A 170 16.71 -3.83 0.25
N THR A 171 15.80 -2.88 -0.01
CA THR A 171 15.75 -1.62 0.73
C THR A 171 15.40 -1.87 2.20
N LEU A 172 14.40 -2.73 2.49
CA LEU A 172 14.01 -3.07 3.85
C LEU A 172 15.18 -3.70 4.65
N LYS A 173 16.01 -4.51 4.00
CA LYS A 173 17.20 -5.14 4.62
C LYS A 173 18.26 -4.13 5.08
N THR A 174 18.25 -2.91 4.54
CA THR A 174 19.20 -1.86 4.94
C THR A 174 18.83 -1.17 6.26
N PHE A 175 17.62 -1.37 6.77
CA PHE A 175 17.15 -0.74 8.00
C PHE A 175 17.49 -1.58 9.23
N ASP A 176 17.62 -0.89 10.38
CA ASP A 176 17.69 -1.59 11.65
C ASP A 176 16.37 -2.33 11.91
N VAL A 177 16.45 -3.62 12.20
CA VAL A 177 15.27 -4.47 12.44
C VAL A 177 14.39 -3.99 13.61
N LYS A 178 14.94 -3.18 14.53
CA LYS A 178 14.15 -2.58 15.62
C LYS A 178 13.23 -1.45 15.17
N ASP A 179 13.46 -0.88 13.98
CA ASP A 179 12.73 0.28 13.48
C ASP A 179 11.45 -0.08 12.72
N TYR A 180 11.15 -1.38 12.58
CA TYR A 180 9.92 -1.79 11.91
C TYR A 180 9.35 -3.11 12.44
N ILE A 181 8.05 -3.30 12.18
CA ILE A 181 7.32 -4.54 12.27
C ILE A 181 6.55 -4.79 10.98
N ILE A 182 6.43 -6.05 10.57
CA ILE A 182 5.65 -6.46 9.40
C ILE A 182 4.52 -7.36 9.90
N ILE A 183 3.28 -7.08 9.47
CA ILE A 183 2.10 -7.80 9.91
C ILE A 183 1.34 -8.29 8.68
N TYR A 184 1.15 -9.58 8.55
CA TYR A 184 0.37 -10.20 7.48
C TYR A 184 -0.84 -10.94 8.04
N GLY A 185 -1.88 -11.08 7.23
CA GLY A 185 -2.84 -12.15 7.44
C GLY A 185 -2.24 -13.50 6.99
N GLU A 186 -2.52 -14.56 7.73
CA GLU A 186 -2.01 -15.90 7.41
C GLU A 186 -2.46 -16.38 6.01
N ASN A 187 -3.66 -16.01 5.59
CA ASN A 187 -4.26 -16.35 4.30
C ASN A 187 -4.18 -15.21 3.27
N ASP A 188 -3.18 -14.32 3.37
CA ASP A 188 -3.04 -13.20 2.44
C ASP A 188 -2.55 -13.68 1.06
N ASN A 189 -3.46 -13.74 0.11
CA ASN A 189 -3.21 -14.17 -1.27
C ASN A 189 -2.85 -13.00 -2.22
N MET A 190 -2.78 -11.76 -1.72
CA MET A 190 -2.51 -10.60 -2.57
C MET A 190 -1.03 -10.19 -2.56
N VAL A 191 -0.39 -10.20 -1.38
CA VAL A 191 1.01 -9.76 -1.23
C VAL A 191 1.99 -10.92 -0.99
N HIS A 192 1.48 -12.16 -0.97
CA HIS A 192 2.26 -13.42 -0.90
C HIS A 192 3.33 -13.43 0.20
N PRO A 193 2.93 -13.50 1.50
CA PRO A 193 3.87 -13.52 2.62
C PRO A 193 4.93 -14.61 2.53
N ASP A 194 4.58 -15.78 1.96
CA ASP A 194 5.50 -16.91 1.78
C ASP A 194 6.73 -16.54 0.95
N LYS A 195 6.54 -15.73 -0.11
CA LYS A 195 7.66 -15.22 -0.90
C LYS A 195 8.56 -14.32 -0.05
N MET A 196 7.96 -13.45 0.78
CA MET A 196 8.71 -12.59 1.71
C MET A 196 9.61 -13.43 2.61
N LEU A 197 9.07 -14.50 3.20
CA LEU A 197 9.82 -15.41 4.07
C LEU A 197 11.01 -16.08 3.37
N THR A 198 10.95 -16.30 2.04
CA THR A 198 12.08 -16.87 1.29
C THR A 198 13.17 -15.85 0.94
N MET A 199 12.86 -14.55 0.99
CA MET A 199 13.75 -13.47 0.55
C MET A 199 14.51 -12.79 1.69
N VAL A 200 14.13 -13.04 2.95
CA VAL A 200 14.67 -12.37 4.13
C VAL A 200 15.35 -13.33 5.10
N ASP A 201 16.30 -12.80 5.87
CA ASP A 201 17.03 -13.54 6.91
C ASP A 201 16.21 -13.74 8.20
N SER A 202 16.79 -14.43 9.19
CA SER A 202 16.15 -14.74 10.47
C SER A 202 15.83 -13.49 11.28
N ASN A 203 16.63 -12.43 11.21
CA ASN A 203 16.41 -11.21 11.98
C ASN A 203 15.13 -10.51 11.51
N ILE A 204 14.95 -10.43 10.18
CA ILE A 204 13.74 -9.86 9.59
C ILE A 204 12.53 -10.76 9.81
N LYS A 205 12.69 -12.11 9.70
CA LYS A 205 11.62 -13.07 10.02
C LYS A 205 11.09 -12.88 11.43
N ASN A 206 11.95 -12.61 12.40
CA ASN A 206 11.57 -12.34 13.79
C ASN A 206 10.74 -11.04 13.95
N ARG A 207 10.67 -10.19 12.94
CA ARG A 207 9.83 -8.98 12.90
C ARG A 207 8.51 -9.19 12.17
N ILE A 208 8.29 -10.35 11.59
CA ILE A 208 7.03 -10.69 10.91
C ILE A 208 6.07 -11.27 11.94
N ARG A 209 4.83 -10.81 11.91
CA ARG A 209 3.69 -11.33 12.69
C ARG A 209 2.60 -11.76 11.73
N PHE A 210 1.93 -12.85 12.08
CA PHE A 210 0.78 -13.34 11.34
C PHE A 210 -0.47 -13.21 12.20
N VAL A 211 -1.55 -12.74 11.57
CA VAL A 211 -2.90 -12.73 12.12
C VAL A 211 -3.58 -14.02 11.66
N ALA A 212 -3.90 -14.90 12.59
CA ALA A 212 -4.45 -16.23 12.31
C ALA A 212 -5.78 -16.13 11.53
N GLY A 213 -5.91 -16.90 10.45
CA GLY A 213 -7.09 -16.89 9.57
C GLY A 213 -7.33 -15.59 8.80
N GLY A 214 -6.50 -14.56 8.99
CA GLY A 214 -6.62 -13.27 8.32
C GLY A 214 -6.22 -13.34 6.85
N GLY A 215 -6.93 -12.61 5.98
CA GLY A 215 -6.54 -12.34 4.60
C GLY A 215 -5.82 -11.00 4.46
N ASN A 216 -5.85 -10.39 3.27
CA ASN A 216 -5.25 -9.07 3.05
C ASN A 216 -5.94 -7.96 3.86
N ASP A 217 -7.25 -8.05 4.11
CA ASP A 217 -8.04 -7.01 4.79
C ASP A 217 -8.18 -7.21 6.31
N ILE A 218 -7.06 -7.53 6.98
CA ILE A 218 -7.02 -7.76 8.44
C ILE A 218 -7.44 -6.52 9.25
N ALA A 219 -7.32 -5.32 8.70
CA ALA A 219 -7.79 -4.10 9.35
C ALA A 219 -9.30 -4.10 9.60
N ASN A 220 -10.10 -4.75 8.75
CA ASN A 220 -11.54 -4.90 8.93
C ASN A 220 -11.91 -6.21 9.63
N THR A 221 -11.29 -7.32 9.23
CA THR A 221 -11.68 -8.65 9.69
C THR A 221 -11.13 -8.98 11.07
N HIS A 222 -9.92 -8.49 11.39
CA HIS A 222 -9.19 -8.81 12.64
C HIS A 222 -8.71 -7.53 13.37
N THR A 223 -9.55 -6.49 13.37
CA THR A 223 -9.22 -5.16 13.90
C THR A 223 -8.58 -5.18 15.28
N LYS A 224 -9.17 -5.93 16.24
CA LYS A 224 -8.68 -5.96 17.63
C LYS A 224 -7.30 -6.60 17.74
N GLU A 225 -7.11 -7.73 17.08
CA GLU A 225 -5.84 -8.45 17.08
C GLU A 225 -4.73 -7.62 16.44
N LEU A 226 -5.01 -7.00 15.29
CA LEU A 226 -4.08 -6.09 14.61
C LEU A 226 -3.67 -4.92 15.52
N VAL A 227 -4.64 -4.28 16.20
CA VAL A 227 -4.35 -3.17 17.12
C VAL A 227 -3.52 -3.64 18.32
N ASN A 228 -3.75 -4.84 18.85
CA ASN A 228 -2.94 -5.40 19.94
C ASN A 228 -1.47 -5.60 19.50
N ILE A 229 -1.23 -6.17 18.33
CA ILE A 229 0.12 -6.34 17.77
C ILE A 229 0.82 -4.97 17.59
N ILE A 230 0.08 -3.97 17.11
CA ILE A 230 0.58 -2.59 16.97
C ILE A 230 0.95 -2.00 18.33
N ASN A 231 0.08 -2.15 19.33
CA ASN A 231 0.31 -1.65 20.69
C ASN A 231 1.54 -2.30 21.32
N ASP A 232 1.76 -3.60 21.11
CA ASP A 232 2.92 -4.31 21.64
C ASP A 232 4.23 -3.87 21.01
N PHE A 233 4.21 -3.47 19.73
CA PHE A 233 5.39 -2.92 19.07
C PHE A 233 5.70 -1.47 19.49
N ILE A 234 4.68 -0.69 19.81
CA ILE A 234 4.82 0.75 20.15
C ILE A 234 5.22 0.96 21.62
N LYS A 235 5.00 -0.01 22.51
CA LYS A 235 5.44 0.06 23.91
C LYS A 235 6.95 0.22 24.02
#